data_bf28ace023efa658ad9c4cd98b416e6b
#
_entry.id   bf28ace023efa658ad9c4cd98b416e6b
#
_cell.length_a   1.000
_cell.length_b   1.000
_cell.length_c   1.000
_cell.angle_alpha   90.00
_cell.angle_beta   90.00
_cell.angle_gamma   90.00
#
_symmetry.space_group_name_H-M   'P 1'
#
loop_
_entity.id
_entity.type
_entity.pdbx_description
1 polymer ?
#
loop_
_entity_poly.entity_id
_entity_poly.type
_entity_poly.pdbx_seq_one_letter_code
_entity_poly.pdbx_strand_id
1 'polypeptide(L)'
;MKRRTLDILFSIGGLGLAGLLVVVGMVFTSNANFANDYVKTQLSQQNITFKPLNTLTAEEKAKPGLVKYAGQKLTTGKQAEVYANEFIGLHLESTAGGKTYAELGTVQTDLRTQLAEAQKAGAANVADLQKQLADVTAQRETVFKGETLRGLLLTSYGFSEMGAKAAQAATVAYSAAALLLLLSLAGLIHAYRTPKTVAFAAPEIERKVPALV
;
A
#
# COMPACT_ATOMS: atom_id res chain seq x y z
N MET A 1 -44.44 -13.92 -19.19
CA MET A 1 -44.32 -13.18 -17.92
C MET A 1 -44.83 -11.75 -18.14
N LYS A 2 -45.50 -11.12 -17.16
CA LYS A 2 -45.97 -9.74 -17.34
C LYS A 2 -44.79 -8.77 -17.18
N ARG A 3 -44.67 -7.78 -18.07
CA ARG A 3 -43.57 -6.79 -18.05
C ARG A 3 -43.44 -6.10 -16.70
N ARG A 4 -44.55 -5.66 -16.13
CA ARG A 4 -44.61 -5.05 -14.80
C ARG A 4 -43.99 -5.93 -13.69
N THR A 5 -44.24 -7.25 -13.74
CA THR A 5 -43.67 -8.16 -12.73
C THR A 5 -42.17 -8.28 -12.82
N LEU A 6 -41.61 -8.27 -14.05
CA LEU A 6 -40.19 -8.25 -14.28
C LEU A 6 -39.54 -6.97 -13.76
N ASP A 7 -40.13 -5.82 -14.10
CA ASP A 7 -39.62 -4.51 -13.65
C ASP A 7 -39.59 -4.43 -12.10
N ILE A 8 -40.62 -4.92 -11.43
CA ILE A 8 -40.67 -4.97 -9.96
C ILE A 8 -39.61 -5.91 -9.41
N LEU A 9 -39.44 -7.11 -9.97
CA LEU A 9 -38.47 -8.10 -9.50
C LEU A 9 -37.03 -7.57 -9.61
N PHE A 10 -36.68 -7.01 -10.79
CA PHE A 10 -35.36 -6.43 -11.01
C PHE A 10 -35.12 -5.19 -10.13
N SER A 11 -36.13 -4.36 -9.91
CA SER A 11 -35.99 -3.19 -9.06
C SER A 11 -35.80 -3.56 -7.58
N ILE A 12 -36.55 -4.55 -7.07
CA ILE A 12 -36.38 -5.03 -5.69
C ILE A 12 -35.01 -5.71 -5.52
N GLY A 13 -34.60 -6.55 -6.49
CA GLY A 13 -33.27 -7.16 -6.50
C GLY A 13 -32.16 -6.10 -6.55
N GLY A 14 -32.32 -5.07 -7.38
CA GLY A 14 -31.40 -3.94 -7.46
C GLY A 14 -31.30 -3.15 -6.17
N LEU A 15 -32.43 -2.89 -5.47
CA LEU A 15 -32.45 -2.26 -4.16
C LEU A 15 -31.71 -3.12 -3.11
N GLY A 16 -31.94 -4.43 -3.10
CA GLY A 16 -31.22 -5.35 -2.20
C GLY A 16 -29.73 -5.33 -2.43
N LEU A 17 -29.30 -5.36 -3.70
CA LEU A 17 -27.87 -5.28 -4.06
C LEU A 17 -27.28 -3.91 -3.72
N ALA A 18 -28.00 -2.82 -3.96
CA ALA A 18 -27.58 -1.48 -3.56
C ALA A 18 -27.35 -1.39 -2.03
N GLY A 19 -28.27 -1.94 -1.24
CA GLY A 19 -28.13 -2.01 0.22
C GLY A 19 -26.89 -2.81 0.64
N LEU A 20 -26.63 -3.96 0.01
CA LEU A 20 -25.43 -4.76 0.25
C LEU A 20 -24.14 -3.97 -0.06
N LEU A 21 -24.11 -3.26 -1.19
CA LEU A 21 -22.95 -2.44 -1.57
C LEU A 21 -22.72 -1.28 -0.62
N VAL A 22 -23.76 -0.68 -0.04
CA VAL A 22 -23.62 0.33 1.03
C VAL A 22 -22.93 -0.29 2.25
N VAL A 23 -23.35 -1.48 2.69
CA VAL A 23 -22.71 -2.18 3.82
C VAL A 23 -21.25 -2.47 3.52
N VAL A 24 -20.95 -2.99 2.34
CA VAL A 24 -19.54 -3.22 1.88
C VAL A 24 -18.74 -1.92 1.89
N GLY A 25 -19.30 -0.83 1.39
CA GLY A 25 -18.69 0.49 1.42
C GLY A 25 -18.36 0.96 2.84
N MET A 26 -19.28 0.75 3.81
CA MET A 26 -19.04 1.08 5.22
C MET A 26 -17.89 0.27 5.83
N VAL A 27 -17.81 -1.04 5.54
CA VAL A 27 -16.72 -1.90 6.02
C VAL A 27 -15.37 -1.42 5.47
N PHE A 28 -15.29 -1.11 4.17
CA PHE A 28 -14.05 -0.60 3.58
C PHE A 28 -13.67 0.79 4.12
N THR A 29 -14.65 1.67 4.35
CA THR A 29 -14.41 2.97 4.98
C THR A 29 -13.84 2.83 6.39
N SER A 30 -14.42 1.92 7.19
CA SER A 30 -13.93 1.64 8.54
C SER A 30 -12.48 1.12 8.53
N ASN A 31 -12.16 0.19 7.62
CA ASN A 31 -10.81 -0.34 7.47
C ASN A 31 -9.80 0.74 7.01
N ALA A 32 -10.20 1.61 6.09
CA ALA A 32 -9.38 2.72 5.63
C ALA A 32 -9.06 3.70 6.76
N ASN A 33 -10.06 4.08 7.54
CA ASN A 33 -9.90 4.97 8.69
C ASN A 33 -8.98 4.33 9.74
N PHE A 34 -9.23 3.06 10.09
CA PHE A 34 -8.37 2.33 11.02
C PHE A 34 -6.91 2.32 10.57
N ALA A 35 -6.63 2.00 9.30
CA ALA A 35 -5.28 1.97 8.77
C ALA A 35 -4.59 3.34 8.85
N ASN A 36 -5.29 4.40 8.46
CA ASN A 36 -4.75 5.76 8.48
C ASN A 36 -4.49 6.25 9.91
N ASP A 37 -5.44 6.05 10.84
CA ASP A 37 -5.32 6.47 12.22
C ASP A 37 -4.23 5.68 12.95
N TYR A 38 -4.14 4.39 12.71
CA TYR A 38 -3.10 3.53 13.26
C TYR A 38 -1.70 3.99 12.82
N VAL A 39 -1.49 4.16 11.50
CA VAL A 39 -0.21 4.62 10.95
C VAL A 39 0.16 5.99 11.51
N LYS A 40 -0.77 6.94 11.50
CA LYS A 40 -0.54 8.28 12.02
C LYS A 40 -0.15 8.26 13.51
N THR A 41 -0.86 7.47 14.30
CA THR A 41 -0.60 7.36 15.75
C THR A 41 0.78 6.76 16.00
N GLN A 42 1.09 5.61 15.38
CA GLN A 42 2.37 4.91 15.58
C GLN A 42 3.57 5.77 15.13
N LEU A 43 3.48 6.41 13.96
CA LEU A 43 4.56 7.26 13.46
C LEU A 43 4.72 8.53 14.30
N SER A 44 3.63 9.15 14.75
CA SER A 44 3.70 10.35 15.59
C SER A 44 4.38 10.09 16.93
N GLN A 45 4.20 8.91 17.53
CA GLN A 45 4.84 8.50 18.77
C GLN A 45 6.36 8.36 18.65
N GLN A 46 6.88 8.07 17.45
CA GLN A 46 8.32 8.00 17.20
C GLN A 46 9.00 9.37 17.25
N ASN A 47 8.24 10.46 17.17
CA ASN A 47 8.70 11.85 17.27
C ASN A 47 9.82 12.21 16.27
N ILE A 48 9.83 11.53 15.12
CA ILE A 48 10.80 11.77 14.05
C ILE A 48 10.43 13.06 13.33
N THR A 49 11.43 13.92 13.08
CA THR A 49 11.29 15.15 12.30
C THR A 49 12.32 15.14 11.18
N PHE A 50 11.89 15.46 9.94
CA PHE A 50 12.82 15.67 8.84
C PHE A 50 13.75 16.85 9.13
N LYS A 51 14.99 16.75 8.67
CA LYS A 51 15.96 17.85 8.80
C LYS A 51 15.40 19.14 8.16
N PRO A 52 15.65 20.31 8.74
CA PRO A 52 15.35 21.58 8.08
C PRO A 52 16.12 21.73 6.76
N LEU A 53 15.54 22.42 5.78
CA LEU A 53 16.09 22.54 4.43
C LEU A 53 17.52 23.09 4.39
N ASN A 54 17.83 24.04 5.29
CA ASN A 54 19.15 24.67 5.40
C ASN A 54 20.22 23.76 6.02
N THR A 55 19.84 22.63 6.63
CA THR A 55 20.76 21.65 7.24
C THR A 55 20.97 20.41 6.40
N LEU A 56 20.28 20.28 5.27
CA LEU A 56 20.46 19.17 4.34
C LEU A 56 21.81 19.27 3.63
N THR A 57 22.51 18.12 3.52
CA THR A 57 23.73 18.00 2.70
C THR A 57 23.43 18.12 1.20
N ALA A 58 24.45 18.14 0.35
CA ALA A 58 24.28 18.18 -1.10
C ALA A 58 23.57 16.91 -1.61
N GLU A 59 23.96 15.74 -1.07
CA GLU A 59 23.37 14.43 -1.40
C GLU A 59 21.91 14.35 -0.94
N GLU A 60 21.61 14.85 0.27
CA GLU A 60 20.24 14.88 0.78
C GLU A 60 19.36 15.84 -0.02
N LYS A 61 19.89 16.99 -0.48
CA LYS A 61 19.16 17.92 -1.37
C LYS A 61 18.89 17.34 -2.76
N ALA A 62 19.69 16.40 -3.22
CA ALA A 62 19.44 15.66 -4.46
C ALA A 62 18.26 14.67 -4.35
N LYS A 63 17.72 14.46 -3.14
CA LYS A 63 16.56 13.59 -2.88
C LYS A 63 15.28 14.43 -2.77
N PRO A 64 14.38 14.40 -3.78
CA PRO A 64 13.21 15.30 -3.83
C PRO A 64 12.27 15.17 -2.64
N GLY A 65 12.14 13.96 -2.09
CA GLY A 65 11.27 13.71 -0.92
C GLY A 65 11.80 14.39 0.34
N LEU A 66 13.13 14.40 0.58
CA LEU A 66 13.71 15.07 1.73
C LEU A 66 13.52 16.59 1.66
N VAL A 67 13.65 17.16 0.46
CA VAL A 67 13.38 18.59 0.23
C VAL A 67 11.90 18.90 0.47
N LYS A 68 10.99 18.07 -0.06
CA LYS A 68 9.54 18.23 0.06
C LYS A 68 9.07 18.23 1.52
N TYR A 69 9.62 17.37 2.36
CA TYR A 69 9.19 17.19 3.74
C TYR A 69 10.09 17.86 4.77
N ALA A 70 11.08 18.68 4.33
CA ALA A 70 12.03 19.34 5.21
C ALA A 70 11.34 20.07 6.38
N GLY A 71 11.80 19.83 7.59
CA GLY A 71 11.28 20.42 8.83
C GLY A 71 9.92 19.85 9.30
N GLN A 72 9.28 18.96 8.56
CA GLN A 72 8.00 18.38 8.94
C GLN A 72 8.17 17.19 9.88
N LYS A 73 7.19 16.97 10.76
CA LYS A 73 7.08 15.72 11.53
C LYS A 73 6.66 14.55 10.63
N LEU A 74 7.24 13.39 10.89
CA LEU A 74 6.93 12.15 10.20
C LEU A 74 5.65 11.55 10.81
N THR A 75 4.52 11.67 10.11
CA THR A 75 3.20 11.26 10.60
C THR A 75 2.37 10.47 9.59
N THR A 76 2.86 10.34 8.35
CA THR A 76 2.13 9.65 7.27
C THR A 76 2.97 8.52 6.66
N GLY A 77 2.31 7.51 6.09
CA GLY A 77 2.99 6.43 5.40
C GLY A 77 3.89 6.92 4.26
N LYS A 78 3.47 7.94 3.50
CA LYS A 78 4.28 8.50 2.42
C LYS A 78 5.55 9.20 2.93
N GLN A 79 5.47 9.87 4.06
CA GLN A 79 6.65 10.41 4.74
C GLN A 79 7.57 9.28 5.26
N ALA A 80 6.97 8.19 5.77
CA ALA A 80 7.74 7.03 6.21
C ALA A 80 8.52 6.37 5.07
N GLU A 81 7.91 6.22 3.89
CA GLU A 81 8.58 5.73 2.67
C GLU A 81 9.78 6.61 2.30
N VAL A 82 9.57 7.92 2.24
CA VAL A 82 10.64 8.88 1.91
C VAL A 82 11.76 8.83 2.94
N TYR A 83 11.45 8.84 4.22
CA TYR A 83 12.45 8.79 5.27
C TYR A 83 13.25 7.48 5.23
N ALA A 84 12.58 6.35 5.00
CA ALA A 84 13.21 5.05 4.87
C ALA A 84 14.16 4.95 3.67
N ASN A 85 13.71 5.40 2.50
CA ASN A 85 14.45 5.20 1.26
C ASN A 85 15.45 6.32 0.98
N GLU A 86 15.07 7.58 1.19
CA GLU A 86 15.88 8.72 0.82
C GLU A 86 16.79 9.21 1.95
N PHE A 87 16.41 9.04 3.22
CA PHE A 87 17.26 9.41 4.36
C PHE A 87 18.05 8.20 4.89
N ILE A 88 17.38 7.18 5.42
CA ILE A 88 18.09 6.04 6.01
C ILE A 88 18.88 5.29 4.95
N GLY A 89 18.28 5.00 3.78
CA GLY A 89 18.96 4.30 2.68
C GLY A 89 20.24 5.00 2.24
N LEU A 90 20.20 6.33 2.05
CA LEU A 90 21.38 7.13 1.69
C LEU A 90 22.51 7.01 2.74
N HIS A 91 22.16 7.08 4.03
CA HIS A 91 23.17 7.00 5.11
C HIS A 91 23.73 5.59 5.26
N LEU A 92 22.93 4.55 5.03
CA LEU A 92 23.42 3.17 5.04
C LEU A 92 24.37 2.88 3.88
N GLU A 93 24.04 3.39 2.69
CA GLU A 93 24.92 3.29 1.53
C GLU A 93 26.29 3.91 1.80
N SER A 94 26.34 5.11 2.38
CA SER A 94 27.59 5.77 2.74
C SER A 94 28.36 5.05 3.84
N THR A 95 27.68 4.48 4.85
CA THR A 95 28.30 3.80 5.99
C THR A 95 28.97 2.50 5.59
N ALA A 96 28.35 1.71 4.74
CA ALA A 96 28.78 0.37 4.38
C ALA A 96 29.41 0.26 2.99
N GLY A 97 29.56 1.38 2.27
CA GLY A 97 30.04 1.38 0.88
C GLY A 97 29.13 0.58 -0.03
N GLY A 98 27.82 0.67 0.18
CA GLY A 98 26.80 -0.07 -0.58
C GLY A 98 26.64 -1.54 -0.21
N LYS A 99 27.38 -2.05 0.78
CA LYS A 99 27.26 -3.46 1.19
C LYS A 99 26.03 -3.69 2.09
N THR A 100 25.36 -4.79 1.86
CA THR A 100 24.25 -5.27 2.68
C THR A 100 24.75 -5.90 3.99
N TYR A 101 23.85 -6.10 4.94
CA TYR A 101 24.12 -6.82 6.18
C TYR A 101 24.69 -8.23 5.93
N ALA A 102 24.19 -8.92 4.91
CA ALA A 102 24.67 -10.27 4.55
C ALA A 102 26.10 -10.24 3.99
N GLU A 103 26.38 -9.32 3.07
CA GLU A 103 27.73 -9.15 2.47
C GLU A 103 28.77 -8.75 3.52
N LEU A 104 28.41 -7.84 4.43
CA LEU A 104 29.29 -7.52 5.58
C LEU A 104 29.53 -8.74 6.48
N GLY A 105 28.56 -9.65 6.58
CA GLY A 105 28.70 -10.92 7.30
C GLY A 105 29.76 -11.83 6.69
N THR A 106 29.83 -11.90 5.36
CA THR A 106 30.88 -12.63 4.64
C THR A 106 32.26 -12.01 4.90
N VAL A 107 32.38 -10.69 4.73
CA VAL A 107 33.64 -9.97 5.02
C VAL A 107 34.09 -10.19 6.46
N GLN A 108 33.16 -10.15 7.43
CA GLN A 108 33.46 -10.40 8.83
C GLN A 108 34.00 -11.82 9.08
N THR A 109 33.43 -12.83 8.40
CA THR A 109 33.86 -14.22 8.52
C THR A 109 35.26 -14.40 7.95
N ASP A 110 35.53 -13.82 6.78
CA ASP A 110 36.83 -13.87 6.13
C ASP A 110 37.92 -13.23 6.99
N LEU A 111 37.63 -12.05 7.58
CA LEU A 111 38.57 -11.37 8.50
C LEU A 111 38.83 -12.19 9.77
N ARG A 112 37.83 -12.88 10.31
CA ARG A 112 38.03 -13.80 11.46
C ARG A 112 38.98 -14.96 11.12
N THR A 113 38.82 -15.54 9.93
CA THR A 113 39.72 -16.63 9.45
C THR A 113 41.12 -16.13 9.27
N GLN A 114 41.30 -15.00 8.57
CA GLN A 114 42.63 -14.39 8.37
C GLN A 114 43.29 -14.02 9.69
N LEU A 115 42.54 -13.45 10.65
CA LEU A 115 43.06 -13.15 11.97
C LEU A 115 43.54 -14.40 12.73
N ALA A 116 42.74 -15.47 12.70
CA ALA A 116 43.13 -16.73 13.35
C ALA A 116 44.40 -17.34 12.74
N GLU A 117 44.57 -17.26 11.43
CA GLU A 117 45.78 -17.72 10.72
C GLU A 117 47.01 -16.84 11.06
N ALA A 118 46.84 -15.50 11.03
CA ALA A 118 47.90 -14.56 11.37
C ALA A 118 48.35 -14.70 12.83
N GLN A 119 47.45 -14.95 13.77
CA GLN A 119 47.76 -15.23 15.17
C GLN A 119 48.54 -16.51 15.35
N LYS A 120 48.19 -17.59 14.63
CA LYS A 120 48.94 -18.87 14.67
C LYS A 120 50.34 -18.72 14.10
N ALA A 121 50.50 -17.89 13.05
CA ALA A 121 51.77 -17.65 12.40
C ALA A 121 52.65 -16.61 13.12
N GLY A 122 52.17 -15.92 14.16
CA GLY A 122 52.88 -14.81 14.79
C GLY A 122 53.11 -13.63 13.85
N ALA A 123 52.19 -13.41 12.89
CA ALA A 123 52.35 -12.42 11.84
C ALA A 123 52.24 -10.97 12.38
N ALA A 124 52.95 -10.04 11.76
CA ALA A 124 52.98 -8.64 12.19
C ALA A 124 51.68 -7.85 11.98
N ASN A 125 50.79 -8.38 11.09
CA ASN A 125 49.53 -7.73 10.73
C ASN A 125 48.33 -8.07 11.65
N VAL A 126 48.53 -8.78 12.76
CA VAL A 126 47.48 -9.19 13.69
C VAL A 126 46.67 -7.96 14.19
N ALA A 127 47.35 -6.88 14.56
CA ALA A 127 46.71 -5.67 15.05
C ALA A 127 45.82 -4.99 13.98
N ASP A 128 46.29 -4.97 12.72
CA ASP A 128 45.52 -4.40 11.61
C ASP A 128 44.27 -5.23 11.29
N LEU A 129 44.38 -6.56 11.31
CA LEU A 129 43.24 -7.45 11.12
C LEU A 129 42.21 -7.34 12.24
N GLN A 130 42.67 -7.18 13.50
CA GLN A 130 41.79 -6.92 14.64
C GLN A 130 41.00 -5.61 14.47
N LYS A 131 41.68 -4.55 14.02
CA LYS A 131 41.03 -3.25 13.75
C LYS A 131 40.00 -3.38 12.62
N GLN A 132 40.37 -3.99 11.49
CA GLN A 132 39.45 -4.21 10.37
C GLN A 132 38.21 -5.02 10.79
N LEU A 133 38.41 -6.06 11.58
CA LEU A 133 37.30 -6.87 12.11
C LEU A 133 36.39 -6.06 13.04
N ALA A 134 36.94 -5.20 13.88
CA ALA A 134 36.16 -4.30 14.74
C ALA A 134 35.36 -3.29 13.91
N ASP A 135 35.99 -2.67 12.91
CA ASP A 135 35.36 -1.70 12.01
C ASP A 135 34.20 -2.33 11.23
N VAL A 136 34.39 -3.50 10.62
CA VAL A 136 33.33 -4.23 9.89
C VAL A 136 32.23 -4.68 10.83
N THR A 137 32.56 -5.08 12.06
CA THR A 137 31.55 -5.45 13.06
C THR A 137 30.66 -4.24 13.43
N ALA A 138 31.26 -3.07 13.64
CA ALA A 138 30.53 -1.84 13.91
C ALA A 138 29.65 -1.39 12.72
N GLN A 139 30.20 -1.47 11.49
CA GLN A 139 29.42 -1.20 10.27
C GLN A 139 28.23 -2.14 10.15
N ARG A 140 28.44 -3.44 10.34
CA ARG A 140 27.38 -4.46 10.26
C ARG A 140 26.28 -4.21 11.28
N GLU A 141 26.61 -3.79 12.49
CA GLU A 141 25.63 -3.45 13.51
C GLU A 141 24.85 -2.18 13.14
N THR A 142 25.50 -1.17 12.59
CA THR A 142 24.84 0.05 12.10
C THR A 142 23.89 -0.26 10.96
N VAL A 143 24.31 -1.09 10.00
CA VAL A 143 23.45 -1.52 8.88
C VAL A 143 22.25 -2.33 9.39
N PHE A 144 22.43 -3.22 10.36
CA PHE A 144 21.33 -3.96 10.97
C PHE A 144 20.29 -3.04 11.59
N LYS A 145 20.71 -2.08 12.40
CA LYS A 145 19.81 -1.11 13.04
C LYS A 145 19.08 -0.25 12.01
N GLY A 146 19.81 0.23 11.02
CA GLY A 146 19.26 1.08 9.97
C GLY A 146 18.28 0.33 9.07
N GLU A 147 18.61 -0.88 8.61
CA GLU A 147 17.70 -1.70 7.80
C GLU A 147 16.47 -2.15 8.59
N THR A 148 16.61 -2.43 9.89
CA THR A 148 15.47 -2.73 10.75
C THR A 148 14.50 -1.54 10.83
N LEU A 149 15.02 -0.34 11.11
CA LEU A 149 14.20 0.87 11.15
C LEU A 149 13.57 1.18 9.79
N ARG A 150 14.33 1.02 8.70
CA ARG A 150 13.86 1.16 7.33
C ARG A 150 12.72 0.19 7.03
N GLY A 151 12.86 -1.09 7.40
CA GLY A 151 11.82 -2.11 7.24
C GLY A 151 10.54 -1.78 7.99
N LEU A 152 10.64 -1.31 9.24
CA LEU A 152 9.47 -0.90 10.05
C LEU A 152 8.74 0.30 9.44
N LEU A 153 9.48 1.30 8.94
CA LEU A 153 8.88 2.45 8.26
C LEU A 153 8.21 2.06 6.94
N LEU A 154 8.83 1.18 6.15
CA LEU A 154 8.24 0.66 4.92
C LEU A 154 7.01 -0.21 5.20
N THR A 155 6.96 -0.93 6.31
CA THR A 155 5.76 -1.65 6.77
C THR A 155 4.63 -0.66 7.08
N SER A 156 4.93 0.45 7.76
CA SER A 156 3.95 1.51 8.02
C SER A 156 3.44 2.15 6.72
N TYR A 157 4.33 2.37 5.75
CA TYR A 157 3.94 2.82 4.41
C TYR A 157 3.01 1.81 3.72
N GLY A 158 3.39 0.52 3.70
CA GLY A 158 2.57 -0.54 3.09
C GLY A 158 1.17 -0.61 3.71
N PHE A 159 1.07 -0.47 5.04
CA PHE A 159 -0.22 -0.44 5.73
C PHE A 159 -1.07 0.78 5.36
N SER A 160 -0.43 1.94 5.19
CA SER A 160 -1.08 3.17 4.68
C SER A 160 -1.62 2.99 3.25
N GLU A 161 -0.86 2.34 2.36
CA GLU A 161 -1.31 2.04 0.99
C GLU A 161 -2.51 1.07 0.98
N MET A 162 -2.53 0.08 1.87
CA MET A 162 -3.70 -0.80 2.03
C MET A 162 -4.94 0.01 2.47
N GLY A 163 -4.78 0.95 3.38
CA GLY A 163 -5.85 1.88 3.79
C GLY A 163 -6.35 2.72 2.61
N ALA A 164 -5.45 3.25 1.79
CA ALA A 164 -5.80 4.01 0.59
C ALA A 164 -6.57 3.17 -0.43
N LYS A 165 -6.19 1.91 -0.65
CA LYS A 165 -6.92 0.97 -1.50
C LYS A 165 -8.30 0.63 -0.95
N ALA A 166 -8.44 0.45 0.36
CA ALA A 166 -9.74 0.27 1.00
C ALA A 166 -10.65 1.49 0.80
N ALA A 167 -10.13 2.72 0.92
CA ALA A 167 -10.90 3.93 0.65
C ALA A 167 -11.37 4.02 -0.81
N GLN A 168 -10.51 3.63 -1.77
CA GLN A 168 -10.89 3.54 -3.18
C GLN A 168 -12.00 2.51 -3.40
N ALA A 169 -11.90 1.31 -2.79
CA ALA A 169 -12.92 0.27 -2.88
C ALA A 169 -14.26 0.74 -2.29
N ALA A 170 -14.23 1.47 -1.17
CA ALA A 170 -15.43 2.09 -0.58
C ALA A 170 -16.09 3.07 -1.56
N THR A 171 -15.31 3.93 -2.20
CA THR A 171 -15.81 4.89 -3.20
C THR A 171 -16.49 4.19 -4.37
N VAL A 172 -15.89 3.11 -4.90
CA VAL A 172 -16.48 2.30 -5.97
C VAL A 172 -17.79 1.66 -5.50
N ALA A 173 -17.81 1.07 -4.30
CA ALA A 173 -19.00 0.43 -3.75
C ALA A 173 -20.17 1.43 -3.59
N TYR A 174 -19.91 2.60 -3.03
CA TYR A 174 -20.94 3.64 -2.89
C TYR A 174 -21.42 4.18 -4.23
N SER A 175 -20.52 4.37 -5.20
CA SER A 175 -20.90 4.83 -6.54
C SER A 175 -21.79 3.81 -7.25
N ALA A 176 -21.44 2.52 -7.17
CA ALA A 176 -22.25 1.43 -7.72
C ALA A 176 -23.61 1.30 -7.00
N ALA A 177 -23.63 1.46 -5.66
CA ALA A 177 -24.87 1.46 -4.89
C ALA A 177 -25.81 2.60 -5.31
N ALA A 178 -25.27 3.81 -5.46
CA ALA A 178 -26.04 4.99 -5.90
C ALA A 178 -26.63 4.77 -7.30
N LEU A 179 -25.85 4.24 -8.25
CA LEU A 179 -26.32 3.94 -9.59
C LEU A 179 -27.44 2.90 -9.57
N LEU A 180 -27.26 1.79 -8.84
CA LEU A 180 -28.27 0.75 -8.70
C LEU A 180 -29.55 1.27 -8.03
N LEU A 181 -29.42 2.14 -7.04
CA LEU A 181 -30.56 2.79 -6.39
C LEU A 181 -31.37 3.62 -7.40
N LEU A 182 -30.71 4.47 -8.20
CA LEU A 182 -31.36 5.28 -9.23
C LEU A 182 -32.06 4.42 -10.30
N LEU A 183 -31.38 3.37 -10.79
CA LEU A 183 -31.95 2.45 -11.78
C LEU A 183 -33.15 1.68 -11.21
N SER A 184 -33.06 1.23 -9.95
CA SER A 184 -34.16 0.53 -9.29
C SER A 184 -35.37 1.44 -9.05
N LEU A 185 -35.16 2.68 -8.65
CA LEU A 185 -36.24 3.67 -8.52
C LEU A 185 -36.91 3.96 -9.87
N ALA A 186 -36.10 4.17 -10.92
CA ALA A 186 -36.61 4.36 -12.28
C ALA A 186 -37.43 3.14 -12.75
N GLY A 187 -36.94 1.92 -12.48
CA GLY A 187 -37.64 0.67 -12.77
C GLY A 187 -38.99 0.54 -12.03
N LEU A 188 -39.04 0.91 -10.75
CA LEU A 188 -40.30 0.95 -9.97
C LEU A 188 -41.29 1.97 -10.56
N ILE A 189 -40.82 3.18 -10.89
CA ILE A 189 -41.65 4.20 -11.51
C ILE A 189 -42.19 3.70 -12.84
N HIS A 190 -41.36 3.06 -13.67
CA HIS A 190 -41.77 2.48 -14.93
C HIS A 190 -42.81 1.36 -14.72
N ALA A 191 -42.59 0.46 -13.77
CA ALA A 191 -43.51 -0.61 -13.42
C ALA A 191 -44.88 -0.04 -12.97
N TYR A 192 -44.88 1.06 -12.25
CA TYR A 192 -46.14 1.72 -11.79
C TYR A 192 -46.94 2.33 -12.95
N ARG A 193 -46.24 2.85 -13.97
CA ARG A 193 -46.83 3.46 -15.17
C ARG A 193 -47.24 2.43 -16.21
N THR A 194 -46.71 1.19 -16.16
CA THR A 194 -47.01 0.11 -17.14
C THR A 194 -48.33 -0.56 -16.83
N PRO A 195 -49.30 -0.65 -17.76
CA PRO A 195 -50.57 -1.33 -17.55
C PRO A 195 -50.37 -2.83 -17.23
N LYS A 196 -51.23 -3.38 -16.35
CA LYS A 196 -51.13 -4.80 -15.90
C LYS A 196 -51.32 -5.83 -17.02
N THR A 197 -51.85 -5.42 -18.16
CA THR A 197 -52.17 -6.29 -19.31
C THR A 197 -51.00 -6.44 -20.29
N VAL A 198 -49.96 -5.61 -20.22
CA VAL A 198 -48.85 -5.67 -21.15
C VAL A 198 -48.01 -6.92 -20.85
N ALA A 199 -48.00 -7.87 -21.81
CA ALA A 199 -47.15 -9.03 -21.78
C ALA A 199 -45.74 -8.67 -22.34
N PHE A 200 -44.71 -9.32 -21.80
CA PHE A 200 -43.40 -9.33 -22.41
C PHE A 200 -43.47 -10.33 -23.55
N ALA A 201 -43.86 -9.88 -24.77
CA ALA A 201 -43.89 -10.73 -25.95
C ALA A 201 -42.48 -10.85 -26.50
N ALA A 202 -42.00 -12.09 -26.70
CA ALA A 202 -40.95 -12.32 -27.66
C ALA A 202 -41.49 -11.93 -29.05
N PRO A 203 -40.65 -11.36 -29.95
CA PRO A 203 -41.11 -11.10 -31.32
C PRO A 203 -41.58 -12.44 -31.94
N GLU A 204 -42.85 -12.48 -32.30
CA GLU A 204 -43.43 -13.60 -32.98
C GLU A 204 -42.75 -13.71 -34.34
N ILE A 205 -41.89 -14.71 -34.50
CA ILE A 205 -41.31 -15.02 -35.82
C ILE A 205 -42.46 -15.61 -36.62
N GLU A 206 -43.12 -14.75 -37.42
CA GLU A 206 -44.10 -15.14 -38.40
C GLU A 206 -43.48 -16.17 -39.34
N ARG A 207 -43.70 -17.48 -39.07
CA ARG A 207 -43.39 -18.54 -40.03
C ARG A 207 -44.34 -18.36 -41.19
N LYS A 208 -43.86 -17.71 -42.26
CA LYS A 208 -44.50 -17.83 -43.56
C LYS A 208 -44.47 -19.31 -43.96
N VAL A 209 -45.59 -19.98 -43.79
CA VAL A 209 -45.80 -21.30 -44.39
C VAL A 209 -45.90 -21.08 -45.90
N PRO A 210 -45.03 -21.69 -46.74
CA PRO A 210 -45.19 -21.59 -48.16
C PRO A 210 -46.49 -22.26 -48.57
N ALA A 211 -47.35 -21.55 -49.30
CA ALA A 211 -48.50 -22.14 -49.93
C ALA A 211 -48.03 -23.22 -50.92
N LEU A 212 -48.43 -24.48 -50.66
CA LEU A 212 -48.26 -25.53 -51.63
C LEU A 212 -49.28 -25.31 -52.80
N VAL A 213 -48.70 -25.06 -53.97
CA VAL A 213 -49.42 -25.11 -55.23
C VAL A 213 -49.29 -26.52 -55.81
#